data_b2faade470a70350d83b7de9f230e6ff
#
_entry.id   b2faade470a70350d83b7de9f230e6ff
#
_cell.length_a   1.000
_cell.length_b   1.000
_cell.length_c   1.000
_cell.angle_alpha   90.00
_cell.angle_beta   90.00
_cell.angle_gamma   90.00
#
_symmetry.space_group_name_H-M   'P 1'
#
loop_
_entity.id
_entity.type
_entity.pdbx_description
1 polymer ?
#
loop_
_entity_poly.entity_id
_entity_poly.type
_entity_poly.pdbx_seq_one_letter_code
_entity_poly.pdbx_strand_id
1 'polypeptide(L)'
;LWTWLLLLMGLLGVVQISWLGWTLRPLAKFRQEIQDVENGEGVSLSTNYPRELQAVANQLNTLLTTEKNQRSRYRNALSDLAHSLKTPLAVISSQKELSETSLNQVSNINHIISRQLKRAQSAAGSSWHLGTKVAPIADALIGALGKIYYQPQIKITTDIDDKAIFRGDDADLTEILGNLLDNACKAANRRVLLKAKSSAQEFRISVEDDGPGVSAGQESKIFERGTRSDSYEQGNGIGLAIVRDLIDSYGGSLSIGRSESLNGAKFSIVFKQNR
;
A
#
# COMPACT_ATOMS: atom_id res chain seq x y z
N LEU A 1 -60.42 22.46 -27.09
CA LEU A 1 -59.75 21.42 -27.88
C LEU A 1 -58.21 21.55 -27.75
N TRP A 2 -57.63 22.72 -27.98
CA TRP A 2 -56.18 22.98 -27.88
C TRP A 2 -55.62 22.78 -26.48
N THR A 3 -56.35 23.16 -25.43
CA THR A 3 -55.91 22.98 -24.04
C THR A 3 -55.78 21.52 -23.65
N TRP A 4 -56.68 20.67 -24.11
CA TRP A 4 -56.62 19.23 -23.90
C TRP A 4 -55.48 18.57 -24.65
N LEU A 5 -55.14 19.04 -25.84
CA LEU A 5 -54.00 18.59 -26.62
C LEU A 5 -52.68 18.92 -25.93
N LEU A 6 -52.52 20.13 -25.38
CA LEU A 6 -51.34 20.53 -24.64
C LEU A 6 -51.17 19.71 -23.34
N LEU A 7 -52.25 19.45 -22.61
CA LEU A 7 -52.24 18.59 -21.43
C LEU A 7 -51.82 17.15 -21.76
N LEU A 8 -52.35 16.60 -22.84
CA LEU A 8 -52.00 15.25 -23.30
C LEU A 8 -50.53 15.17 -23.72
N MET A 9 -50.01 16.17 -24.44
CA MET A 9 -48.60 16.25 -24.82
C MET A 9 -47.69 16.38 -23.61
N GLY A 10 -48.06 17.18 -22.62
CA GLY A 10 -47.33 17.31 -21.36
C GLY A 10 -47.27 16.00 -20.57
N LEU A 11 -48.42 15.31 -20.46
CA LEU A 11 -48.50 14.01 -19.80
C LEU A 11 -47.63 12.96 -20.53
N LEU A 12 -47.67 12.91 -21.84
CA LEU A 12 -46.89 12.01 -22.67
C LEU A 12 -45.39 12.29 -22.52
N GLY A 13 -44.98 13.56 -22.45
CA GLY A 13 -43.59 13.97 -22.20
C GLY A 13 -43.08 13.51 -20.84
N VAL A 14 -43.89 13.67 -19.78
CA VAL A 14 -43.53 13.20 -18.43
C VAL A 14 -43.38 11.68 -18.38
N VAL A 15 -44.28 10.94 -19.02
CA VAL A 15 -44.20 9.47 -19.10
C VAL A 15 -42.94 9.05 -19.84
N GLN A 16 -42.63 9.70 -20.95
CA GLN A 16 -41.50 9.39 -21.81
C GLN A 16 -40.16 9.66 -21.09
N ILE A 17 -40.04 10.79 -20.38
CA ILE A 17 -38.85 11.15 -19.59
C ILE A 17 -38.67 10.16 -18.44
N SER A 18 -39.75 9.83 -17.72
CA SER A 18 -39.72 8.87 -16.61
C SER A 18 -39.29 7.48 -17.07
N TRP A 19 -39.85 7.03 -18.18
CA TRP A 19 -39.52 5.73 -18.79
C TRP A 19 -38.08 5.68 -19.28
N LEU A 20 -37.58 6.74 -19.90
CA LEU A 20 -36.19 6.86 -20.34
C LEU A 20 -35.21 6.83 -19.15
N GLY A 21 -35.54 7.60 -18.09
CA GLY A 21 -34.75 7.61 -16.87
C GLY A 21 -34.67 6.24 -16.18
N TRP A 22 -35.81 5.50 -16.16
CA TRP A 22 -35.86 4.15 -15.61
C TRP A 22 -35.03 3.16 -16.45
N THR A 23 -35.09 3.24 -17.78
CA THR A 23 -34.36 2.37 -18.71
C THR A 23 -32.84 2.63 -18.67
N LEU A 24 -32.40 3.87 -18.38
CA LEU A 24 -31.00 4.23 -18.35
C LEU A 24 -30.35 4.01 -16.94
N ARG A 25 -31.14 3.79 -15.90
CA ARG A 25 -30.61 3.53 -14.54
C ARG A 25 -29.57 2.40 -14.45
N PRO A 26 -29.75 1.25 -15.11
CA PRO A 26 -28.78 0.18 -15.09
C PRO A 26 -27.42 0.59 -15.68
N LEU A 27 -27.42 1.46 -16.70
CA LEU A 27 -26.19 1.95 -17.32
C LEU A 27 -25.43 2.91 -16.39
N ALA A 28 -26.15 3.77 -15.67
CA ALA A 28 -25.55 4.65 -14.66
C ALA A 28 -24.92 3.83 -13.52
N LYS A 29 -25.61 2.79 -13.04
CA LYS A 29 -25.08 1.85 -12.03
C LYS A 29 -23.84 1.11 -12.55
N PHE A 30 -23.86 0.61 -13.76
CA PHE A 30 -22.73 -0.07 -14.40
C PHE A 30 -21.50 0.83 -14.49
N ARG A 31 -21.70 2.09 -14.92
CA ARG A 31 -20.62 3.08 -14.95
C ARG A 31 -20.04 3.34 -13.55
N GLN A 32 -20.89 3.45 -12.54
CA GLN A 32 -20.43 3.69 -11.16
C GLN A 32 -19.65 2.50 -10.64
N GLU A 33 -20.12 1.26 -10.84
CA GLU A 33 -19.40 0.06 -10.41
C GLU A 33 -18.05 -0.09 -11.14
N ILE A 34 -17.94 0.31 -12.40
CA ILE A 34 -16.64 0.37 -13.09
C ILE A 34 -15.71 1.39 -12.40
N GLN A 35 -16.23 2.58 -12.06
CA GLN A 35 -15.45 3.58 -11.35
C GLN A 35 -15.04 3.10 -9.93
N ASP A 36 -15.92 2.40 -9.24
CA ASP A 36 -15.63 1.82 -7.93
C ASP A 36 -14.54 0.75 -8.03
N VAL A 37 -14.57 -0.09 -9.09
CA VAL A 37 -13.51 -1.05 -9.40
C VAL A 37 -12.21 -0.34 -9.78
N GLU A 38 -12.27 0.71 -10.58
CA GLU A 38 -11.10 1.52 -10.97
C GLU A 38 -10.47 2.24 -9.76
N ASN A 39 -11.30 2.72 -8.84
CA ASN A 39 -10.85 3.39 -7.61
C ASN A 39 -10.43 2.42 -6.50
N GLY A 40 -10.63 1.11 -6.69
CA GLY A 40 -10.30 0.11 -5.68
C GLY A 40 -11.36 -0.08 -4.59
N GLU A 41 -12.53 0.50 -4.75
CA GLU A 41 -13.64 0.36 -3.79
C GLU A 41 -14.48 -0.90 -4.06
N GLY A 42 -14.37 -1.50 -5.27
CA GLY A 42 -15.05 -2.71 -5.69
C GLY A 42 -14.09 -3.80 -6.18
N VAL A 43 -14.41 -5.07 -5.94
CA VAL A 43 -13.59 -6.23 -6.37
C VAL A 43 -14.09 -6.81 -7.70
N SER A 44 -15.36 -6.60 -8.02
CA SER A 44 -16.03 -7.13 -9.22
C SER A 44 -17.30 -6.34 -9.51
N LEU A 45 -17.76 -6.41 -10.74
CA LEU A 45 -19.06 -5.89 -11.15
C LEU A 45 -20.18 -6.82 -10.66
N SER A 46 -21.33 -6.24 -10.34
CA SER A 46 -22.54 -6.96 -9.97
C SER A 46 -22.96 -7.95 -11.10
N THR A 47 -23.62 -9.01 -10.72
CA THR A 47 -24.20 -9.97 -11.68
C THR A 47 -25.66 -9.68 -12.00
N ASN A 48 -26.23 -8.61 -11.45
CA ASN A 48 -27.66 -8.29 -11.59
C ASN A 48 -27.89 -7.13 -12.55
N TYR A 49 -27.63 -7.37 -13.83
CA TYR A 49 -27.84 -6.44 -14.93
C TYR A 49 -28.85 -7.00 -15.95
N PRO A 50 -29.47 -6.13 -16.79
CA PRO A 50 -30.19 -6.57 -17.98
C PRO A 50 -29.30 -7.45 -18.87
N ARG A 51 -29.90 -8.36 -19.64
CA ARG A 51 -29.19 -9.37 -20.44
C ARG A 51 -28.10 -8.78 -21.33
N GLU A 52 -28.32 -7.60 -21.86
CA GLU A 52 -27.42 -6.90 -22.78
C GLU A 52 -26.12 -6.46 -22.06
N LEU A 53 -26.22 -6.04 -20.81
CA LEU A 53 -25.07 -5.62 -19.99
C LEU A 53 -24.44 -6.78 -19.23
N GLN A 54 -25.22 -7.83 -18.93
CA GLN A 54 -24.76 -9.00 -18.19
C GLN A 54 -23.57 -9.69 -18.86
N ALA A 55 -23.64 -9.85 -20.19
CA ALA A 55 -22.57 -10.48 -20.97
C ALA A 55 -21.26 -9.68 -20.84
N VAL A 56 -21.35 -8.35 -20.93
CA VAL A 56 -20.21 -7.44 -20.81
C VAL A 56 -19.65 -7.45 -19.37
N ALA A 57 -20.53 -7.41 -18.36
CA ALA A 57 -20.13 -7.49 -16.95
C ALA A 57 -19.37 -8.79 -16.63
N ASN A 58 -19.89 -9.92 -17.11
CA ASN A 58 -19.26 -11.23 -16.93
C ASN A 58 -17.89 -11.30 -17.62
N GLN A 59 -17.78 -10.76 -18.84
CA GLN A 59 -16.52 -10.73 -19.58
C GLN A 59 -15.48 -9.85 -18.89
N LEU A 60 -15.90 -8.71 -18.35
CA LEU A 60 -15.03 -7.82 -17.59
C LEU A 60 -14.57 -8.47 -16.26
N ASN A 61 -15.48 -9.13 -15.54
CA ASN A 61 -15.13 -9.87 -14.33
C ASN A 61 -14.13 -11.00 -14.61
N THR A 62 -14.29 -11.70 -15.74
CA THR A 62 -13.35 -12.71 -16.20
C THR A 62 -11.98 -12.12 -16.49
N LEU A 63 -11.93 -10.97 -17.17
CA LEU A 63 -10.68 -10.25 -17.44
C LEU A 63 -9.99 -9.81 -16.15
N LEU A 64 -10.73 -9.22 -15.21
CA LEU A 64 -10.20 -8.80 -13.91
C LEU A 64 -9.62 -9.99 -13.12
N THR A 65 -10.33 -11.12 -13.11
CA THR A 65 -9.89 -12.34 -12.43
C THR A 65 -8.65 -12.94 -13.11
N THR A 66 -8.63 -12.98 -14.43
CA THR A 66 -7.50 -13.51 -15.21
C THR A 66 -6.26 -12.65 -14.99
N GLU A 67 -6.42 -11.35 -15.02
CA GLU A 67 -5.33 -10.38 -14.81
C GLU A 67 -4.76 -10.52 -13.40
N LYS A 68 -5.63 -10.59 -12.36
CA LYS A 68 -5.21 -10.83 -10.97
C LYS A 68 -4.43 -12.13 -10.82
N ASN A 69 -4.91 -13.21 -11.43
CA ASN A 69 -4.24 -14.52 -11.38
C ASN A 69 -2.90 -14.51 -12.14
N GLN A 70 -2.80 -13.78 -13.25
CA GLN A 70 -1.58 -13.65 -14.01
C GLN A 70 -0.53 -12.87 -13.22
N ARG A 71 -0.91 -11.79 -12.54
CA ARG A 71 -0.03 -11.04 -11.63
C ARG A 71 0.48 -11.89 -10.48
N SER A 72 -0.44 -12.61 -9.82
CA SER A 72 -0.05 -13.49 -8.72
C SER A 72 0.96 -14.54 -9.18
N ARG A 73 0.74 -15.18 -10.33
CA ARG A 73 1.71 -16.12 -10.93
C ARG A 73 3.04 -15.47 -11.24
N TYR A 74 3.04 -14.26 -11.80
CA TYR A 74 4.26 -13.53 -12.11
C TYR A 74 5.05 -13.16 -10.84
N ARG A 75 4.36 -12.69 -9.80
CA ARG A 75 4.98 -12.42 -8.48
C ARG A 75 5.59 -13.66 -7.85
N ASN A 76 4.86 -14.78 -7.87
CA ASN A 76 5.36 -16.04 -7.33
C ASN A 76 6.60 -16.51 -8.10
N ALA A 77 6.58 -16.47 -9.42
CA ALA A 77 7.73 -16.82 -10.26
C ALA A 77 8.95 -15.93 -9.97
N LEU A 78 8.75 -14.63 -9.78
CA LEU A 78 9.83 -13.71 -9.38
C LEU A 78 10.35 -14.01 -7.97
N SER A 79 9.47 -14.35 -7.02
CA SER A 79 9.85 -14.74 -5.67
C SER A 79 10.69 -16.03 -5.67
N ASP A 80 10.27 -17.02 -6.44
CA ASP A 80 11.00 -18.28 -6.59
C ASP A 80 12.37 -18.07 -7.25
N LEU A 81 12.44 -17.20 -8.27
CA LEU A 81 13.70 -16.79 -8.88
C LEU A 81 14.61 -16.10 -7.87
N ALA A 82 14.07 -15.20 -7.06
CA ALA A 82 14.82 -14.53 -6.00
C ALA A 82 15.44 -15.53 -5.02
N HIS A 83 14.62 -16.50 -4.58
CA HIS A 83 15.06 -17.52 -3.64
C HIS A 83 16.16 -18.41 -4.26
N SER A 84 15.96 -18.84 -5.50
CA SER A 84 16.92 -19.69 -6.23
C SER A 84 18.26 -18.98 -6.51
N LEU A 85 18.27 -17.65 -6.60
CA LEU A 85 19.50 -16.86 -6.75
C LEU A 85 20.18 -16.55 -5.42
N LYS A 86 19.40 -16.30 -4.35
CA LYS A 86 19.97 -16.03 -3.02
C LYS A 86 20.70 -17.23 -2.42
N THR A 87 20.21 -18.44 -2.65
CA THR A 87 20.80 -19.67 -2.11
C THR A 87 22.26 -19.89 -2.57
N PRO A 88 22.59 -19.91 -3.87
CA PRO A 88 23.99 -20.06 -4.32
C PRO A 88 24.87 -18.87 -3.88
N LEU A 89 24.33 -17.66 -3.83
CA LEU A 89 25.08 -16.50 -3.36
C LEU A 89 25.41 -16.60 -1.86
N ALA A 90 24.50 -17.14 -1.05
CA ALA A 90 24.76 -17.40 0.36
C ALA A 90 25.85 -18.48 0.54
N VAL A 91 25.85 -19.54 -0.28
CA VAL A 91 26.88 -20.57 -0.27
C VAL A 91 28.25 -19.96 -0.65
N ILE A 92 28.30 -19.13 -1.69
CA ILE A 92 29.55 -18.43 -2.06
C ILE A 92 30.02 -17.54 -0.92
N SER A 93 29.12 -16.75 -0.32
CA SER A 93 29.46 -15.85 0.81
C SER A 93 29.96 -16.59 2.06
N SER A 94 29.62 -17.86 2.24
CA SER A 94 30.02 -18.67 3.38
C SER A 94 31.42 -19.30 3.25
N GLN A 95 32.07 -19.19 2.09
CA GLN A 95 33.41 -19.73 1.87
C GLN A 95 34.45 -18.90 2.62
N LYS A 96 35.28 -19.56 3.43
CA LYS A 96 36.27 -18.92 4.32
C LYS A 96 37.47 -18.26 3.59
N GLU A 97 37.64 -18.53 2.30
CA GLU A 97 38.80 -18.06 1.51
C GLU A 97 38.50 -16.89 0.57
N LEU A 98 37.29 -16.30 0.66
CA LEU A 98 36.94 -15.16 -0.18
C LEU A 98 37.63 -13.90 0.29
N SER A 99 38.23 -13.16 -0.66
CA SER A 99 38.74 -11.82 -0.38
C SER A 99 37.58 -10.87 0.01
N GLU A 100 37.89 -9.85 0.81
CA GLU A 100 36.93 -8.82 1.20
C GLU A 100 36.27 -8.15 -0.02
N THR A 101 37.03 -7.98 -1.10
CA THR A 101 36.52 -7.49 -2.39
C THR A 101 35.47 -8.42 -3.00
N SER A 102 35.66 -9.74 -2.93
CA SER A 102 34.71 -10.72 -3.45
C SER A 102 33.41 -10.76 -2.62
N LEU A 103 33.50 -10.67 -1.31
CA LEU A 103 32.35 -10.58 -0.40
C LEU A 103 31.52 -9.31 -0.70
N ASN A 104 32.19 -8.18 -0.91
CA ASN A 104 31.53 -6.93 -1.31
C ASN A 104 30.82 -7.05 -2.66
N GLN A 105 31.40 -7.76 -3.65
CA GLN A 105 30.77 -7.99 -4.93
C GLN A 105 29.53 -8.92 -4.82
N VAL A 106 29.59 -9.98 -4.03
CA VAL A 106 28.44 -10.87 -3.79
C VAL A 106 27.32 -10.10 -3.10
N SER A 107 27.63 -9.26 -2.12
CA SER A 107 26.66 -8.37 -1.48
C SER A 107 26.03 -7.42 -2.50
N ASN A 108 26.82 -6.81 -3.38
CA ASN A 108 26.33 -5.92 -4.42
C ASN A 108 25.39 -6.63 -5.41
N ILE A 109 25.73 -7.85 -5.84
CA ILE A 109 24.88 -8.69 -6.70
C ILE A 109 23.54 -8.99 -6.01
N ASN A 110 23.56 -9.38 -4.74
CA ASN A 110 22.34 -9.59 -3.96
C ASN A 110 21.45 -8.35 -3.91
N HIS A 111 22.07 -7.18 -3.81
CA HIS A 111 21.37 -5.89 -3.84
C HIS A 111 20.73 -5.58 -5.20
N ILE A 112 21.46 -5.82 -6.29
CA ILE A 112 20.99 -5.61 -7.65
C ILE A 112 19.80 -6.54 -7.92
N ILE A 113 19.93 -7.84 -7.60
CA ILE A 113 18.87 -8.83 -7.77
C ILE A 113 17.62 -8.40 -6.98
N SER A 114 17.76 -8.08 -5.70
CA SER A 114 16.65 -7.66 -4.85
C SER A 114 15.95 -6.42 -5.39
N ARG A 115 16.70 -5.40 -5.83
CA ARG A 115 16.15 -4.18 -6.44
C ARG A 115 15.43 -4.45 -7.75
N GLN A 116 16.02 -5.26 -8.66
CA GLN A 116 15.39 -5.56 -9.94
C GLN A 116 14.11 -6.39 -9.78
N LEU A 117 14.11 -7.34 -8.85
CA LEU A 117 12.92 -8.13 -8.52
C LEU A 117 11.81 -7.27 -7.93
N LYS A 118 12.12 -6.40 -6.96
CA LYS A 118 11.15 -5.43 -6.41
C LYS A 118 10.60 -4.50 -7.50
N ARG A 119 11.48 -3.98 -8.36
CA ARG A 119 11.05 -3.10 -9.46
C ARG A 119 10.14 -3.83 -10.46
N ALA A 120 10.42 -5.09 -10.78
CA ALA A 120 9.60 -5.90 -11.67
C ALA A 120 8.24 -6.26 -11.00
N GLN A 121 8.23 -6.54 -9.70
CA GLN A 121 7.02 -6.75 -8.92
C GLN A 121 6.15 -5.50 -8.85
N SER A 122 6.73 -4.33 -8.61
CA SER A 122 6.02 -3.04 -8.57
C SER A 122 5.53 -2.61 -9.95
N ALA A 123 6.32 -2.81 -11.02
CA ALA A 123 5.90 -2.49 -12.38
C ALA A 123 4.75 -3.39 -12.86
N ALA A 124 4.72 -4.65 -12.45
CA ALA A 124 3.58 -5.53 -12.68
C ALA A 124 2.33 -5.13 -11.89
N GLY A 125 2.51 -4.32 -10.84
CA GLY A 125 1.46 -3.86 -9.93
C GLY A 125 0.87 -2.48 -10.26
N SER A 126 1.54 -1.62 -11.02
CA SER A 126 1.25 -0.18 -11.07
C SER A 126 0.03 0.23 -11.91
N SER A 127 -0.60 -0.65 -12.69
CA SER A 127 -1.67 -0.22 -13.62
C SER A 127 -3.10 -0.34 -13.09
N TRP A 128 -3.38 -1.18 -12.08
CA TRP A 128 -4.75 -1.42 -11.58
C TRP A 128 -4.75 -1.85 -10.11
N HIS A 129 -4.14 -1.08 -9.23
CA HIS A 129 -4.30 -1.36 -7.80
C HIS A 129 -5.70 -0.95 -7.36
N LEU A 130 -6.54 -1.95 -7.16
CA LEU A 130 -7.66 -1.92 -6.24
C LEU A 130 -7.06 -1.56 -4.87
N GLY A 131 -7.00 -0.31 -4.52
CA GLY A 131 -6.25 0.14 -3.34
C GLY A 131 -6.48 -0.72 -2.11
N THR A 132 -5.50 -0.78 -1.25
CA THR A 132 -5.54 -1.55 0.00
C THR A 132 -5.99 -0.65 1.14
N LYS A 133 -7.06 -1.02 1.85
CA LYS A 133 -7.51 -0.30 3.05
C LYS A 133 -6.46 -0.41 4.15
N VAL A 134 -6.07 0.73 4.73
CA VAL A 134 -5.01 0.77 5.76
C VAL A 134 -5.48 0.18 7.07
N ALA A 135 -6.71 0.46 7.51
CA ALA A 135 -7.20 0.10 8.83
C ALA A 135 -7.13 -1.40 9.14
N PRO A 136 -7.58 -2.34 8.27
CA PRO A 136 -7.51 -3.76 8.58
C PRO A 136 -6.08 -4.28 8.77
N ILE A 137 -5.12 -3.76 7.99
CA ILE A 137 -3.70 -4.14 8.10
C ILE A 137 -3.10 -3.57 9.38
N ALA A 138 -3.41 -2.30 9.69
CA ALA A 138 -2.97 -1.65 10.91
C ALA A 138 -3.46 -2.42 12.16
N ASP A 139 -4.74 -2.79 12.20
CA ASP A 139 -5.34 -3.53 13.32
C ASP A 139 -4.66 -4.90 13.53
N ALA A 140 -4.40 -5.63 12.44
CA ALA A 140 -3.71 -6.92 12.49
C ALA A 140 -2.29 -6.78 13.04
N LEU A 141 -1.53 -5.78 12.56
CA LEU A 141 -0.17 -5.49 13.02
C LEU A 141 -0.13 -5.04 14.47
N ILE A 142 -1.04 -4.15 14.89
CA ILE A 142 -1.13 -3.66 16.25
C ILE A 142 -1.44 -4.83 17.21
N GLY A 143 -2.36 -5.72 16.81
CA GLY A 143 -2.67 -6.91 17.58
C GLY A 143 -1.46 -7.86 17.75
N ALA A 144 -0.63 -8.00 16.73
CA ALA A 144 0.60 -8.80 16.78
C ALA A 144 1.69 -8.13 17.64
N LEU A 145 1.96 -6.83 17.41
CA LEU A 145 2.97 -6.07 18.14
C LEU A 145 2.61 -5.89 19.62
N GLY A 146 1.31 -5.74 19.94
CA GLY A 146 0.86 -5.69 21.33
C GLY A 146 1.16 -6.95 22.14
N LYS A 147 1.30 -8.11 21.48
CA LYS A 147 1.74 -9.36 22.12
C LYS A 147 3.26 -9.40 22.32
N ILE A 148 4.03 -8.77 21.43
CA ILE A 148 5.49 -8.72 21.48
C ILE A 148 5.95 -7.69 22.52
N TYR A 149 5.36 -6.49 22.50
CA TYR A 149 5.74 -5.35 23.33
C TYR A 149 4.77 -5.16 24.50
N TYR A 150 4.49 -6.24 25.25
CA TYR A 150 3.62 -6.16 26.41
C TYR A 150 4.36 -5.77 27.72
N GLN A 151 5.70 -5.87 27.74
CA GLN A 151 6.56 -5.42 28.83
C GLN A 151 7.86 -4.77 28.28
N PRO A 152 8.04 -3.41 28.43
CA PRO A 152 7.06 -2.45 28.93
C PRO A 152 5.84 -2.33 28.00
N GLN A 153 4.66 -2.12 28.58
CA GLN A 153 3.43 -2.03 27.80
C GLN A 153 3.43 -0.79 26.90
N ILE A 154 3.72 -0.99 25.62
CA ILE A 154 3.64 0.05 24.61
C ILE A 154 2.19 0.19 24.15
N LYS A 155 1.64 1.39 24.28
CA LYS A 155 0.29 1.72 23.80
C LYS A 155 0.36 2.27 22.38
N ILE A 156 -0.10 1.48 21.42
CA ILE A 156 -0.25 1.92 20.03
C ILE A 156 -1.66 2.48 19.84
N THR A 157 -1.77 3.71 19.33
CA THR A 157 -3.04 4.37 19.00
C THR A 157 -3.09 4.70 17.52
N THR A 158 -4.29 4.76 16.95
CA THR A 158 -4.51 5.03 15.53
C THR A 158 -5.38 6.25 15.31
N ASP A 159 -5.09 7.00 14.23
CA ASP A 159 -5.91 8.07 13.67
C ASP A 159 -5.95 7.88 12.15
N ILE A 160 -6.79 6.93 11.72
CA ILE A 160 -6.89 6.47 10.33
C ILE A 160 -8.23 6.91 9.76
N ASP A 161 -8.21 7.63 8.64
CA ASP A 161 -9.43 7.96 7.92
C ASP A 161 -10.07 6.70 7.34
N ASP A 162 -11.40 6.60 7.37
CA ASP A 162 -12.16 5.47 6.79
C ASP A 162 -11.90 5.29 5.30
N LYS A 163 -11.51 6.38 4.62
CA LYS A 163 -11.15 6.42 3.19
C LYS A 163 -9.65 6.32 2.94
N ALA A 164 -8.85 5.98 3.96
CA ALA A 164 -7.41 5.82 3.79
C ALA A 164 -7.11 4.55 2.99
N ILE A 165 -6.82 4.73 1.70
CA ILE A 165 -6.52 3.66 0.75
C ILE A 165 -5.09 3.85 0.23
N PHE A 166 -4.26 2.85 0.43
CA PHE A 166 -2.94 2.75 -0.17
C PHE A 166 -3.07 2.17 -1.59
N ARG A 167 -2.62 2.90 -2.60
CA ARG A 167 -2.62 2.43 -3.98
C ARG A 167 -1.45 1.50 -4.24
N GLY A 168 -1.48 0.34 -3.60
CA GLY A 168 -0.43 -0.66 -3.65
C GLY A 168 -0.91 -1.98 -3.07
N ASP A 169 0.02 -2.93 -3.03
CA ASP A 169 -0.22 -4.28 -2.55
C ASP A 169 -0.34 -4.35 -1.02
N ASP A 170 -1.17 -5.24 -0.51
CA ASP A 170 -1.39 -5.46 0.92
C ASP A 170 -0.13 -5.97 1.64
N ALA A 171 0.66 -6.82 0.98
CA ALA A 171 1.91 -7.31 1.53
C ALA A 171 2.96 -6.19 1.65
N ASP A 172 3.04 -5.31 0.64
CA ASP A 172 3.97 -4.18 0.67
C ASP A 172 3.55 -3.16 1.74
N LEU A 173 2.26 -2.87 1.89
CA LEU A 173 1.77 -2.02 2.98
C LEU A 173 2.03 -2.65 4.35
N THR A 174 1.83 -3.97 4.47
CA THR A 174 2.13 -4.73 5.70
C THR A 174 3.62 -4.63 6.04
N GLU A 175 4.51 -4.75 5.05
CA GLU A 175 5.96 -4.64 5.25
C GLU A 175 6.37 -3.22 5.65
N ILE A 176 5.80 -2.19 4.99
CA ILE A 176 6.04 -0.77 5.35
C ILE A 176 5.61 -0.48 6.79
N LEU A 177 4.33 -0.76 7.09
CA LEU A 177 3.77 -0.47 8.41
C LEU A 177 4.42 -1.33 9.51
N GLY A 178 4.68 -2.61 9.24
CA GLY A 178 5.33 -3.53 10.17
C GLY A 178 6.71 -3.03 10.58
N ASN A 179 7.56 -2.66 9.63
CA ASN A 179 8.89 -2.14 9.93
C ASN A 179 8.84 -0.80 10.67
N LEU A 180 7.95 0.13 10.29
CA LEU A 180 7.85 1.42 10.96
C LEU A 180 7.30 1.30 12.38
N LEU A 181 6.25 0.49 12.58
CA LEU A 181 5.65 0.27 13.90
C LEU A 181 6.59 -0.50 14.83
N ASP A 182 7.31 -1.50 14.33
CA ASP A 182 8.31 -2.25 15.10
C ASP A 182 9.45 -1.33 15.56
N ASN A 183 9.96 -0.48 14.65
CA ASN A 183 10.97 0.53 14.99
C ASN A 183 10.45 1.53 16.02
N ALA A 184 9.22 2.02 15.85
CA ALA A 184 8.61 2.94 16.81
C ALA A 184 8.41 2.29 18.18
N CYS A 185 7.96 1.03 18.25
CA CYS A 185 7.82 0.30 19.51
C CYS A 185 9.15 0.07 20.22
N LYS A 186 10.23 -0.17 19.48
CA LYS A 186 11.60 -0.29 20.05
C LYS A 186 12.11 1.02 20.63
N ALA A 187 11.75 2.14 19.97
CA ALA A 187 12.19 3.48 20.37
C ALA A 187 11.34 4.09 21.48
N ALA A 188 10.07 3.77 21.50
CA ALA A 188 9.09 4.39 22.38
C ALA A 188 9.33 4.10 23.85
N ASN A 189 9.05 5.10 24.70
CA ASN A 189 8.96 4.90 26.13
C ASN A 189 7.64 4.19 26.51
N ARG A 190 6.50 4.65 25.93
CA ARG A 190 5.16 4.10 26.24
C ARG A 190 4.15 4.25 25.11
N ARG A 191 4.34 5.19 24.16
CA ARG A 191 3.29 5.57 23.22
C ARG A 191 3.79 5.60 21.78
N VAL A 192 2.99 4.99 20.91
CA VAL A 192 3.16 5.05 19.47
C VAL A 192 1.83 5.50 18.85
N LEU A 193 1.88 6.35 17.83
CA LEU A 193 0.72 6.87 17.12
C LEU A 193 0.89 6.64 15.63
N LEU A 194 -0.03 5.87 15.05
CA LEU A 194 -0.15 5.68 13.60
C LEU A 194 -1.25 6.59 13.06
N LYS A 195 -0.92 7.43 12.09
CA LYS A 195 -1.90 8.24 11.35
C LYS A 195 -1.90 7.85 9.89
N ALA A 196 -3.09 7.79 9.28
CA ALA A 196 -3.25 7.66 7.83
C ALA A 196 -4.37 8.57 7.37
N LYS A 197 -4.03 9.52 6.50
CA LYS A 197 -4.95 10.55 5.98
C LYS A 197 -4.94 10.53 4.47
N SER A 198 -6.12 10.61 3.87
CA SER A 198 -6.28 10.69 2.41
C SER A 198 -6.92 12.01 2.03
N SER A 199 -6.32 12.69 1.06
CA SER A 199 -6.84 13.90 0.45
C SER A 199 -6.97 13.72 -1.06
N ALA A 200 -7.57 14.68 -1.77
CA ALA A 200 -7.69 14.64 -3.23
C ALA A 200 -6.33 14.66 -3.96
N GLN A 201 -5.25 15.11 -3.30
CA GLN A 201 -3.94 15.33 -3.91
C GLN A 201 -2.87 14.38 -3.39
N GLU A 202 -3.01 13.89 -2.17
CA GLU A 202 -2.00 13.04 -1.53
C GLU A 202 -2.61 12.05 -0.53
N PHE A 203 -1.95 10.92 -0.40
CA PHE A 203 -2.15 9.98 0.67
C PHE A 203 -0.94 10.02 1.60
N ARG A 204 -1.16 10.24 2.89
CA ARG A 204 -0.12 10.42 3.90
C ARG A 204 -0.26 9.39 5.00
N ILE A 205 0.86 8.72 5.33
CA ILE A 205 0.99 7.86 6.51
C ILE A 205 2.04 8.49 7.43
N SER A 206 1.82 8.50 8.74
CA SER A 206 2.89 8.81 9.70
C SER A 206 2.84 7.88 10.90
N VAL A 207 4.04 7.51 11.37
CA VAL A 207 4.26 6.77 12.61
C VAL A 207 5.08 7.65 13.54
N GLU A 208 4.56 7.91 14.72
CA GLU A 208 5.15 8.79 15.73
C GLU A 208 5.37 8.01 17.02
N ASP A 209 6.46 8.28 17.72
CA ASP A 209 6.80 7.69 19.04
C ASP A 209 7.08 8.76 20.10
N ASP A 210 7.14 8.34 21.36
CA ASP A 210 7.53 9.18 22.50
C ASP A 210 8.95 8.87 23.01
N GLY A 211 9.80 8.34 22.14
CA GLY A 211 11.20 8.03 22.43
C GLY A 211 12.12 9.26 22.37
N PRO A 212 13.42 9.05 22.32
CA PRO A 212 14.41 10.14 22.32
C PRO A 212 14.40 10.98 21.03
N GLY A 213 13.73 10.48 19.96
CA GLY A 213 13.74 11.12 18.65
C GLY A 213 15.02 10.84 17.87
N VAL A 214 15.20 11.55 16.76
CA VAL A 214 16.35 11.44 15.87
C VAL A 214 17.18 12.72 15.99
N SER A 215 18.49 12.58 16.18
CA SER A 215 19.41 13.70 16.29
C SER A 215 19.54 14.44 14.96
N ALA A 216 19.59 15.79 15.01
CA ALA A 216 19.80 16.61 13.84
C ALA A 216 21.10 16.20 13.09
N GLY A 217 20.99 15.98 11.79
CA GLY A 217 22.09 15.53 10.92
C GLY A 217 22.24 14.01 10.76
N GLN A 218 21.46 13.21 11.45
CA GLN A 218 21.41 11.74 11.24
C GLN A 218 20.27 11.31 10.30
N GLU A 219 19.39 12.22 9.90
CA GLU A 219 18.19 11.96 9.10
C GLU A 219 18.50 11.23 7.77
N SER A 220 19.58 11.61 7.08
CA SER A 220 20.00 10.95 5.84
C SER A 220 20.67 9.60 6.06
N LYS A 221 21.40 9.47 7.18
CA LYS A 221 22.20 8.27 7.49
C LYS A 221 21.34 7.10 7.97
N ILE A 222 20.21 7.36 8.62
CA ILE A 222 19.30 6.31 9.16
C ILE A 222 18.73 5.42 8.05
N PHE A 223 18.64 5.93 6.82
CA PHE A 223 18.18 5.17 5.66
C PHE A 223 19.30 4.43 4.92
N GLU A 224 20.57 4.64 5.31
CA GLU A 224 21.68 3.87 4.76
C GLU A 224 21.73 2.50 5.43
N ARG A 225 21.95 1.44 4.65
CA ARG A 225 21.99 0.06 5.16
C ARG A 225 23.17 -0.12 6.10
N GLY A 226 22.89 -0.69 7.28
CA GLY A 226 23.92 -1.01 8.25
C GLY A 226 24.36 0.17 9.14
N THR A 227 23.79 1.34 8.97
CA THR A 227 24.04 2.46 9.89
C THR A 227 23.27 2.19 11.19
N ARG A 228 24.00 1.82 12.24
CA ARG A 228 23.48 1.76 13.60
C ARG A 228 23.57 3.17 14.17
N SER A 229 22.47 3.73 14.62
CA SER A 229 22.54 4.76 15.64
C SER A 229 22.94 4.05 16.93
N ASP A 230 24.00 4.49 17.59
CA ASP A 230 24.60 3.89 18.81
C ASP A 230 23.60 3.71 19.98
N SER A 231 22.35 4.13 19.80
CA SER A 231 21.28 4.11 20.81
C SER A 231 20.40 2.86 20.80
N TYR A 232 20.53 1.91 19.83
CA TYR A 232 19.61 0.77 19.71
C TYR A 232 20.35 -0.54 19.61
N GLU A 233 20.39 -1.32 20.70
CA GLU A 233 21.12 -2.59 20.82
C GLU A 233 20.51 -3.76 20.03
N GLN A 234 19.26 -3.69 19.52
CA GLN A 234 18.60 -4.81 18.83
C GLN A 234 17.90 -4.38 17.54
N GLY A 235 18.57 -4.59 16.40
CA GLY A 235 17.96 -4.46 15.08
C GLY A 235 18.98 -4.60 13.96
N ASN A 236 18.64 -5.34 12.88
CA ASN A 236 19.55 -5.62 11.75
C ASN A 236 19.82 -4.40 10.85
N GLY A 237 19.33 -3.19 11.14
CA GLY A 237 19.53 -1.98 10.33
C GLY A 237 18.97 -2.05 8.88
N ILE A 238 18.21 -3.10 8.56
CA ILE A 238 17.73 -3.38 7.19
C ILE A 238 16.29 -2.87 6.99
N GLY A 239 15.49 -2.81 8.06
CA GLY A 239 14.05 -2.53 7.95
C GLY A 239 13.72 -1.17 7.32
N LEU A 240 14.41 -0.10 7.72
CA LEU A 240 14.18 1.24 7.15
C LEU A 240 14.65 1.37 5.70
N ALA A 241 15.70 0.63 5.32
CA ALA A 241 16.14 0.59 3.92
C ALA A 241 15.09 -0.12 3.04
N ILE A 242 14.46 -1.19 3.55
CA ILE A 242 13.34 -1.87 2.87
C ILE A 242 12.16 -0.92 2.72
N VAL A 243 11.79 -0.20 3.78
CA VAL A 243 10.72 0.79 3.76
C VAL A 243 10.99 1.86 2.69
N ARG A 244 12.19 2.42 2.63
CA ARG A 244 12.58 3.39 1.62
C ARG A 244 12.46 2.83 0.21
N ASP A 245 13.05 1.64 -0.03
CA ASP A 245 13.00 0.97 -1.35
C ASP A 245 11.55 0.74 -1.81
N LEU A 246 10.64 0.35 -0.89
CA LEU A 246 9.21 0.17 -1.19
C LEU A 246 8.54 1.50 -1.51
N ILE A 247 8.73 2.52 -0.69
CA ILE A 247 8.13 3.84 -0.89
C ILE A 247 8.58 4.44 -2.23
N ASP A 248 9.88 4.37 -2.55
CA ASP A 248 10.44 4.83 -3.82
C ASP A 248 9.82 4.08 -5.01
N SER A 249 9.53 2.77 -4.88
CA SER A 249 8.90 1.96 -5.93
C SER A 249 7.47 2.40 -6.26
N TYR A 250 6.77 2.98 -5.29
CA TYR A 250 5.43 3.57 -5.45
C TYR A 250 5.46 5.07 -5.74
N GLY A 251 6.64 5.66 -6.01
CA GLY A 251 6.80 7.09 -6.28
C GLY A 251 6.47 7.98 -5.08
N GLY A 252 6.53 7.42 -3.88
CA GLY A 252 6.34 8.14 -2.64
C GLY A 252 7.59 8.85 -2.15
N SER A 253 7.45 9.60 -1.08
CA SER A 253 8.55 10.24 -0.36
C SER A 253 8.50 9.88 1.11
N LEU A 254 9.67 9.61 1.70
CA LEU A 254 9.84 9.32 3.13
C LEU A 254 10.64 10.45 3.77
N SER A 255 10.15 10.96 4.87
CA SER A 255 10.81 11.98 5.69
C SER A 255 10.80 11.59 7.16
N ILE A 256 11.82 12.04 7.88
CA ILE A 256 11.93 11.90 9.33
C ILE A 256 11.95 13.30 9.94
N GLY A 257 11.31 13.44 11.09
CA GLY A 257 11.28 14.65 11.87
C GLY A 257 10.97 14.37 13.33
N ARG A 258 10.71 15.40 14.11
CA ARG A 258 10.28 15.30 15.50
C ARG A 258 8.74 15.29 15.57
N SER A 259 8.18 14.44 16.43
CA SER A 259 6.75 14.41 16.69
C SER A 259 6.36 15.62 17.56
N GLU A 260 5.43 16.43 17.06
CA GLU A 260 4.84 17.55 17.82
C GLU A 260 3.90 17.02 18.93
N SER A 261 3.28 15.85 18.72
CA SER A 261 2.30 15.28 19.65
C SER A 261 2.91 14.41 20.74
N LEU A 262 4.02 13.71 20.44
CA LEU A 262 4.66 12.75 21.34
C LEU A 262 6.09 13.14 21.73
N ASN A 263 6.69 14.15 21.11
CA ASN A 263 8.06 14.65 21.31
C ASN A 263 9.21 13.69 20.91
N GLY A 264 8.92 12.48 20.41
CA GLY A 264 9.90 11.54 19.88
C GLY A 264 10.10 11.68 18.39
N ALA A 265 10.38 10.57 17.69
CA ALA A 265 10.54 10.58 16.24
C ALA A 265 9.19 10.55 15.52
N LYS A 266 9.20 11.07 14.31
CA LYS A 266 8.07 11.02 13.36
C LYS A 266 8.58 10.61 12.01
N PHE A 267 8.15 9.46 11.54
CA PHE A 267 8.34 9.01 10.16
C PHE A 267 7.10 9.39 9.36
N SER A 268 7.27 10.11 8.25
CA SER A 268 6.16 10.55 7.39
C SER A 268 6.38 10.07 5.96
N ILE A 269 5.36 9.41 5.42
CA ILE A 269 5.32 8.93 4.04
C ILE A 269 4.24 9.71 3.31
N VAL A 270 4.54 10.16 2.10
CA VAL A 270 3.60 10.87 1.24
C VAL A 270 3.61 10.25 -0.14
N PHE A 271 2.44 9.84 -0.62
CA PHE A 271 2.21 9.40 -2.00
C PHE A 271 1.33 10.44 -2.69
N LYS A 272 1.79 10.96 -3.84
CA LYS A 272 0.98 11.87 -4.67
C LYS A 272 -0.12 11.08 -5.37
N GLN A 273 -1.35 11.53 -5.25
CA GLN A 273 -2.48 10.99 -5.99
C GLN A 273 -2.65 11.82 -7.26
N ASN A 274 -2.07 11.35 -8.39
CA ASN A 274 -2.41 11.93 -9.69
C ASN A 274 -3.83 11.50 -10.03
N ARG A 275 -4.67 12.48 -10.39
CA ARG A 275 -6.01 12.25 -10.98
C ARG A 275 -5.91 11.56 -12.32
#